data_bf5fcba687d8e03cbace75ad54bfdcb3
#
_entry.id   bf5fcba687d8e03cbace75ad54bfdcb3
#
_cell.length_a   1.000
_cell.length_b   1.000
_cell.length_c   1.000
_cell.angle_alpha   90.00
_cell.angle_beta   90.00
_cell.angle_gamma   90.00
#
_symmetry.space_group_name_H-M   'P 1'
#
loop_
_entity.id
_entity.type
_entity.pdbx_description
1 polymer ?
#
loop_
_entity_poly.entity_id
_entity_poly.type
_entity_poly.pdbx_seq_one_letter_code
_entity_poly.pdbx_strand_id
1 'polypeptide(L)'
;MSMSDTIELDRESNPIEVRGYAFYDWAKSAFETSVTVAVLPAWYAYLFLKANGLTTTIGSIEMQGDAVWSFAVAIGTLFIAIISPSLGVIADRRRIKMWWLRILTYVGAGSTFLLAFAPLLPIETQWIWLMVFFMLANVGLNGAGVFYNALLPHMGKDDEMDRISNLAFAYGYLGGGILLLVHLIMVMTLTGDWVIPFVMASSGIWWYSFALLTFKWVPEPPIENEMPSLGFVDSAKLAISELRKTLGEVEKFRTLFIYMLAYFFFIDGINSVTALGGVFGSTVLGITTVDLIVTILAIQFVAWPSALMFTRLAKKLGTKSALNISLVGWVILCFAALSFAPLEYSQHSDYQVQLDEDAEAGVWHYTPNANLADFPIAQVENGDEQDWALNHLLSVGIVEIDEDYSDAEIYKWAGFDDDNEPVTVSLGAQTSENLDELINSFEDTRFSISVAYSDGSESTKVGVDHPTNLGDGVIDVIPSTVRSNVWGPLGISIGLQFLILGCAMGTLLGGSQGLARSMFGQMVPETRSAEFFGFFGFFGKVAAFIGPLLYGVMTVMYDSRVGILSIAMLILIGAVMMRMVDLEQGRLDAQAEDARNRGIHSED
;
A
#
# COMPACT_ATOMS: atom_id res chain seq x y z
N MET A 1 47.35 -0.40 -24.91
CA MET A 1 46.89 0.31 -23.72
C MET A 1 45.53 -0.24 -23.42
N SER A 2 45.33 -0.85 -22.27
CA SER A 2 44.10 -1.60 -21.98
C SER A 2 42.96 -0.62 -21.74
N MET A 3 41.77 -0.97 -22.18
CA MET A 3 40.51 -0.23 -22.04
C MET A 3 40.05 -0.07 -20.56
N SER A 4 40.98 -0.05 -19.60
CA SER A 4 40.73 0.00 -18.16
C SER A 4 41.02 1.34 -17.48
N ASP A 5 41.40 2.37 -18.23
CA ASP A 5 41.61 3.72 -17.68
C ASP A 5 40.38 4.61 -17.96
N THR A 6 39.17 4.08 -17.72
CA THR A 6 37.98 4.90 -17.53
C THR A 6 38.22 5.76 -16.30
N ILE A 7 38.09 7.07 -16.43
CA ILE A 7 38.15 8.04 -15.35
C ILE A 7 36.97 7.73 -14.41
N GLU A 8 37.18 6.80 -13.49
CA GLU A 8 36.35 6.66 -12.32
C GLU A 8 36.47 7.97 -11.57
N LEU A 9 35.42 8.78 -11.58
CA LEU A 9 35.34 9.94 -10.69
C LEU A 9 35.43 9.40 -9.28
N ASP A 10 36.59 9.60 -8.65
CA ASP A 10 37.01 8.98 -7.38
C ASP A 10 36.29 9.67 -6.22
N ARG A 11 34.93 9.62 -6.27
CA ARG A 11 34.07 10.18 -5.24
C ARG A 11 33.72 9.10 -4.23
N GLU A 12 34.52 8.98 -3.19
CA GLU A 12 34.16 8.19 -2.01
C GLU A 12 32.89 8.72 -1.37
N SER A 13 32.01 7.82 -0.90
CA SER A 13 30.78 8.21 -0.22
C SER A 13 31.09 8.95 1.09
N ASN A 14 30.46 10.12 1.28
CA ASN A 14 30.54 10.86 2.52
C ASN A 14 29.51 10.30 3.52
N PRO A 15 29.92 9.76 4.68
CA PRO A 15 29.00 9.18 5.65
C PRO A 15 27.90 10.12 6.15
N ILE A 16 28.17 11.45 6.20
CA ILE A 16 27.18 12.45 6.63
C ILE A 16 26.14 12.66 5.55
N GLU A 17 26.56 12.77 4.29
CA GLU A 17 25.65 12.91 3.15
C GLU A 17 24.77 11.67 2.99
N VAL A 18 25.35 10.47 3.11
CA VAL A 18 24.61 9.20 3.05
C VAL A 18 23.58 9.10 4.17
N ARG A 19 23.91 9.52 5.40
CA ARG A 19 22.92 9.60 6.49
C ARG A 19 21.84 10.62 6.18
N GLY A 20 22.20 11.80 5.68
CA GLY A 20 21.26 12.82 5.25
C GLY A 20 20.30 12.31 4.18
N TYR A 21 20.81 11.55 3.21
CA TYR A 21 20.02 10.90 2.20
C TYR A 21 19.05 9.87 2.83
N ALA A 22 19.51 9.02 3.73
CA ALA A 22 18.68 8.02 4.40
C ALA A 22 17.59 8.65 5.30
N PHE A 23 17.84 9.79 5.93
CA PHE A 23 16.84 10.49 6.72
C PHE A 23 15.67 11.05 5.91
N TYR A 24 15.78 11.18 4.60
CA TYR A 24 14.63 11.55 3.78
C TYR A 24 13.61 10.41 3.69
N ASP A 25 14.06 9.16 3.52
CA ASP A 25 13.16 7.99 3.55
C ASP A 25 12.54 7.80 4.95
N TRP A 26 13.31 8.01 6.04
CA TRP A 26 12.77 8.07 7.40
C TRP A 26 11.66 9.11 7.55
N ALA A 27 11.87 10.30 6.98
CA ALA A 27 10.95 11.43 7.09
C ALA A 27 9.62 11.16 6.35
N LYS A 28 9.69 10.79 5.07
CA LYS A 28 8.51 10.64 4.21
C LYS A 28 7.67 9.40 4.52
N SER A 29 8.30 8.35 5.06
CA SER A 29 7.60 7.09 5.37
C SER A 29 6.51 7.25 6.43
N ALA A 30 6.57 8.27 7.27
CA ALA A 30 5.50 8.65 8.17
C ALA A 30 4.17 8.90 7.45
N PHE A 31 4.22 9.64 6.34
CA PHE A 31 3.04 9.88 5.50
C PHE A 31 2.59 8.59 4.80
N GLU A 32 3.53 7.82 4.25
CA GLU A 32 3.21 6.59 3.52
C GLU A 32 2.54 5.54 4.41
N THR A 33 2.99 5.35 5.66
CA THR A 33 2.48 4.31 6.55
C THR A 33 1.28 4.77 7.38
N SER A 34 1.44 5.81 8.19
CA SER A 34 0.40 6.23 9.13
C SER A 34 -0.76 6.95 8.46
N VAL A 35 -0.47 7.84 7.49
CA VAL A 35 -1.55 8.63 6.85
C VAL A 35 -2.19 7.83 5.72
N THR A 36 -1.41 7.47 4.68
CA THR A 36 -1.97 6.92 3.44
C THR A 36 -2.57 5.52 3.62
N VAL A 37 -1.95 4.68 4.43
CA VAL A 37 -2.37 3.27 4.56
C VAL A 37 -3.25 3.05 5.78
N ALA A 38 -2.89 3.59 6.96
CA ALA A 38 -3.52 3.18 8.20
C ALA A 38 -4.75 4.02 8.58
N VAL A 39 -4.68 5.35 8.56
CA VAL A 39 -5.67 6.18 9.26
C VAL A 39 -6.56 7.00 8.33
N LEU A 40 -5.99 7.66 7.33
CA LEU A 40 -6.75 8.62 6.53
C LEU A 40 -7.89 8.01 5.69
N PRO A 41 -7.75 6.81 5.08
CA PRO A 41 -8.84 6.22 4.30
C PRO A 41 -10.09 5.96 5.17
N ALA A 42 -9.92 5.43 6.36
CA ALA A 42 -11.02 5.18 7.29
C ALA A 42 -11.66 6.49 7.78
N TRP A 43 -10.84 7.49 8.12
CA TRP A 43 -11.35 8.80 8.53
C TRP A 43 -12.09 9.53 7.40
N TYR A 44 -11.58 9.45 6.18
CA TYR A 44 -12.28 9.98 5.01
C TYR A 44 -13.63 9.29 4.80
N ALA A 45 -13.67 7.96 4.84
CA ALA A 45 -14.90 7.19 4.66
C ALA A 45 -15.96 7.57 5.70
N TYR A 46 -15.57 7.68 6.98
CA TYR A 46 -16.44 8.13 8.06
C TYR A 46 -17.02 9.53 7.80
N LEU A 47 -16.17 10.51 7.46
CA LEU A 47 -16.63 11.88 7.22
C LEU A 47 -17.47 12.00 5.93
N PHE A 48 -17.17 11.20 4.93
CA PHE A 48 -17.94 11.16 3.70
C PHE A 48 -19.37 10.65 3.96
N LEU A 49 -19.48 9.50 4.64
CA LEU A 49 -20.77 8.91 5.04
C LEU A 49 -21.59 9.88 5.89
N LYS A 50 -20.96 10.51 6.88
CA LYS A 50 -21.63 11.48 7.76
C LYS A 50 -22.13 12.72 7.03
N ALA A 51 -21.48 13.11 5.94
CA ALA A 51 -21.82 14.30 5.16
C ALA A 51 -22.82 14.04 4.02
N ASN A 52 -22.75 12.88 3.38
CA ASN A 52 -23.47 12.62 2.13
C ASN A 52 -24.33 11.34 2.16
N GLY A 53 -24.26 10.54 3.23
CA GLY A 53 -24.75 9.18 3.17
C GLY A 53 -23.86 8.31 2.28
N LEU A 54 -24.45 7.33 1.58
CA LEU A 54 -23.72 6.35 0.78
C LEU A 54 -23.13 6.93 -0.51
N THR A 55 -23.78 7.92 -1.11
CA THR A 55 -23.41 8.48 -2.41
C THR A 55 -23.38 10.01 -2.40
N THR A 56 -22.66 10.59 -3.34
CA THR A 56 -22.71 12.02 -3.64
C THR A 56 -22.78 12.26 -5.15
N THR A 57 -23.36 13.37 -5.57
CA THR A 57 -23.45 13.74 -6.98
C THR A 57 -22.34 14.69 -7.36
N ILE A 58 -21.41 14.26 -8.22
CA ILE A 58 -20.36 15.10 -8.79
C ILE A 58 -20.70 15.41 -10.26
N GLY A 59 -21.12 16.64 -10.51
CA GLY A 59 -21.64 17.04 -11.81
C GLY A 59 -22.99 16.39 -12.11
N SER A 60 -23.01 15.36 -12.96
CA SER A 60 -24.20 14.57 -13.30
C SER A 60 -24.06 13.08 -12.97
N ILE A 61 -23.01 12.71 -12.27
CA ILE A 61 -22.68 11.31 -11.95
C ILE A 61 -22.83 11.13 -10.43
N GLU A 62 -23.62 10.16 -10.04
CA GLU A 62 -23.73 9.69 -8.68
C GLU A 62 -22.58 8.71 -8.40
N MET A 63 -21.88 8.91 -7.29
CA MET A 63 -20.65 8.17 -6.96
C MET A 63 -20.61 7.84 -5.47
N GLN A 64 -20.18 6.65 -5.15
CA GLN A 64 -19.85 6.23 -3.78
C GLN A 64 -18.54 6.87 -3.30
N GLY A 65 -18.35 6.95 -1.98
CA GLY A 65 -17.20 7.62 -1.38
C GLY A 65 -15.86 7.01 -1.77
N ASP A 66 -15.78 5.69 -1.87
CA ASP A 66 -14.58 4.95 -2.30
C ASP A 66 -14.21 5.21 -3.76
N ALA A 67 -15.22 5.33 -4.64
CA ALA A 67 -15.01 5.70 -6.03
C ALA A 67 -14.46 7.14 -6.15
N VAL A 68 -15.04 8.10 -5.39
CA VAL A 68 -14.56 9.49 -5.36
C VAL A 68 -13.09 9.55 -4.87
N TRP A 69 -12.77 8.83 -3.80
CA TRP A 69 -11.41 8.72 -3.28
C TRP A 69 -10.44 8.15 -4.31
N SER A 70 -10.81 7.03 -4.93
CA SER A 70 -9.99 6.34 -5.93
C SER A 70 -9.68 7.21 -7.14
N PHE A 71 -10.69 7.93 -7.66
CA PHE A 71 -10.49 8.87 -8.77
C PHE A 71 -9.57 10.04 -8.38
N ALA A 72 -9.74 10.61 -7.19
CA ALA A 72 -8.89 11.69 -6.72
C ALA A 72 -7.43 11.28 -6.60
N VAL A 73 -7.16 10.10 -6.01
CA VAL A 73 -5.81 9.52 -5.90
C VAL A 73 -5.21 9.27 -7.28
N ALA A 74 -6.00 8.68 -8.20
CA ALA A 74 -5.55 8.38 -9.56
C ALA A 74 -5.18 9.66 -10.34
N ILE A 75 -6.02 10.70 -10.29
CA ILE A 75 -5.77 11.99 -10.96
C ILE A 75 -4.50 12.64 -10.40
N GLY A 76 -4.37 12.74 -9.08
CA GLY A 76 -3.20 13.35 -8.45
C GLY A 76 -1.89 12.63 -8.78
N THR A 77 -1.93 11.29 -8.77
CA THR A 77 -0.77 10.44 -9.09
C THR A 77 -0.40 10.55 -10.57
N LEU A 78 -1.38 10.51 -11.47
CA LEU A 78 -1.15 10.62 -12.92
C LEU A 78 -0.61 12.02 -13.29
N PHE A 79 -1.13 13.06 -12.68
CA PHE A 79 -0.67 14.43 -12.90
C PHE A 79 0.84 14.56 -12.62
N ILE A 80 1.30 14.14 -11.45
CA ILE A 80 2.72 14.23 -11.11
C ILE A 80 3.56 13.27 -11.94
N ALA A 81 3.07 12.08 -12.26
CA ALA A 81 3.79 11.12 -13.10
C ALA A 81 4.11 11.70 -14.49
N ILE A 82 3.13 12.33 -15.14
CA ILE A 82 3.32 12.93 -16.47
C ILE A 82 4.30 14.11 -16.43
N ILE A 83 4.27 14.92 -15.38
CA ILE A 83 5.11 16.13 -15.28
C ILE A 83 6.53 15.79 -14.80
N SER A 84 6.72 14.74 -14.04
CA SER A 84 8.00 14.36 -13.41
C SER A 84 9.19 14.31 -14.37
N PRO A 85 9.15 13.67 -15.56
CA PRO A 85 10.31 13.66 -16.46
C PRO A 85 10.68 15.06 -16.95
N SER A 86 9.66 15.91 -17.20
CA SER A 86 9.89 17.28 -17.64
C SER A 86 10.58 18.15 -16.59
N LEU A 87 10.16 18.00 -15.33
CA LEU A 87 10.79 18.68 -14.20
C LEU A 87 12.23 18.16 -13.99
N GLY A 88 12.44 16.86 -14.19
CA GLY A 88 13.77 16.23 -14.12
C GLY A 88 14.76 16.83 -15.10
N VAL A 89 14.37 16.98 -16.37
CA VAL A 89 15.21 17.60 -17.41
C VAL A 89 15.66 19.01 -17.01
N ILE A 90 14.73 19.83 -16.50
CA ILE A 90 15.05 21.20 -16.07
C ILE A 90 16.04 21.16 -14.90
N ALA A 91 15.87 20.23 -13.97
CA ALA A 91 16.72 20.12 -12.79
C ALA A 91 18.14 19.60 -13.11
N ASP A 92 18.29 18.76 -14.13
CA ASP A 92 19.60 18.31 -14.61
C ASP A 92 20.39 19.39 -15.36
N ARG A 93 19.70 20.37 -15.95
CA ARG A 93 20.33 21.50 -16.65
C ARG A 93 20.61 22.72 -15.73
N ARG A 94 20.11 22.69 -14.50
CA ARG A 94 20.25 23.78 -13.52
C ARG A 94 20.48 23.19 -12.12
N ARG A 95 21.22 23.90 -11.27
CA ARG A 95 21.47 23.48 -9.87
C ARG A 95 20.24 23.70 -8.99
N ILE A 96 19.14 22.97 -9.25
CA ILE A 96 17.85 23.14 -8.57
C ILE A 96 17.21 21.83 -8.11
N LYS A 97 17.97 20.70 -8.08
CA LYS A 97 17.44 19.41 -7.56
C LYS A 97 17.01 19.54 -6.10
N MET A 98 17.88 20.07 -5.24
CA MET A 98 17.58 20.27 -3.82
C MET A 98 16.52 21.36 -3.60
N TRP A 99 16.42 22.36 -4.49
CA TRP A 99 15.38 23.38 -4.42
C TRP A 99 13.99 22.77 -4.67
N TRP A 100 13.83 21.95 -5.72
CA TRP A 100 12.60 21.23 -5.99
C TRP A 100 12.26 20.24 -4.88
N LEU A 101 13.25 19.48 -4.39
CA LEU A 101 13.08 18.57 -3.27
C LEU A 101 12.50 19.29 -2.05
N ARG A 102 13.04 20.47 -1.69
CA ARG A 102 12.56 21.30 -0.57
C ARG A 102 11.12 21.76 -0.77
N ILE A 103 10.82 22.38 -1.93
CA ILE A 103 9.48 22.92 -2.19
C ILE A 103 8.42 21.82 -2.16
N LEU A 104 8.67 20.71 -2.86
CA LEU A 104 7.72 19.60 -2.91
C LEU A 104 7.56 18.93 -1.54
N THR A 105 8.63 18.87 -0.74
CA THR A 105 8.54 18.43 0.66
C THR A 105 7.70 19.41 1.51
N TYR A 106 7.86 20.70 1.34
CA TYR A 106 7.04 21.69 2.07
C TYR A 106 5.57 21.59 1.67
N VAL A 107 5.29 21.42 0.39
CA VAL A 107 3.92 21.16 -0.08
C VAL A 107 3.38 19.86 0.53
N GLY A 108 4.14 18.76 0.46
CA GLY A 108 3.72 17.47 0.97
C GLY A 108 3.47 17.47 2.48
N ALA A 109 4.48 17.82 3.26
CA ALA A 109 4.41 17.84 4.72
C ALA A 109 3.43 18.89 5.24
N GLY A 110 3.38 20.08 4.61
CA GLY A 110 2.42 21.13 4.95
C GLY A 110 0.98 20.72 4.67
N SER A 111 0.72 20.10 3.53
CA SER A 111 -0.62 19.56 3.21
C SER A 111 -1.02 18.44 4.18
N THR A 112 -0.09 17.56 4.55
CA THR A 112 -0.34 16.53 5.57
C THR A 112 -0.70 17.14 6.92
N PHE A 113 0.01 18.20 7.34
CA PHE A 113 -0.32 18.95 8.56
C PHE A 113 -1.70 19.60 8.48
N LEU A 114 -2.08 20.13 7.32
CA LEU A 114 -3.37 20.80 7.12
C LEU A 114 -4.57 19.84 7.12
N LEU A 115 -4.38 18.52 6.92
CA LEU A 115 -5.44 17.54 7.12
C LEU A 115 -6.06 17.62 8.52
N ALA A 116 -5.26 17.92 9.53
CA ALA A 116 -5.70 18.04 10.93
C ALA A 116 -6.78 19.10 11.17
N PHE A 117 -6.96 20.03 10.24
CA PHE A 117 -7.91 21.14 10.39
C PHE A 117 -9.31 20.83 9.83
N ALA A 118 -9.52 19.65 9.28
CA ALA A 118 -10.84 19.23 8.77
C ALA A 118 -11.97 19.44 9.80
N PRO A 119 -11.84 19.09 11.11
CA PRO A 119 -12.92 19.28 12.09
C PRO A 119 -13.30 20.74 12.37
N LEU A 120 -12.49 21.71 11.92
CA LEU A 120 -12.84 23.14 12.05
C LEU A 120 -13.82 23.62 10.98
N LEU A 121 -14.11 22.78 9.99
CA LEU A 121 -15.00 23.10 8.88
C LEU A 121 -16.39 22.50 9.12
N PRO A 122 -17.44 23.02 8.44
CA PRO A 122 -18.75 22.36 8.41
C PRO A 122 -18.63 20.91 7.91
N ILE A 123 -19.44 20.01 8.49
CA ILE A 123 -19.36 18.57 8.22
C ILE A 123 -19.45 18.25 6.73
N GLU A 124 -20.27 18.96 5.97
CA GLU A 124 -20.50 18.78 4.53
C GLU A 124 -19.23 19.00 3.69
N THR A 125 -18.23 19.71 4.24
CA THR A 125 -17.00 20.07 3.51
C THR A 125 -15.74 19.39 4.05
N GLN A 126 -15.83 18.68 5.18
CA GLN A 126 -14.66 18.06 5.82
C GLN A 126 -13.99 17.01 4.91
N TRP A 127 -14.79 16.13 4.29
CA TRP A 127 -14.28 15.11 3.39
C TRP A 127 -13.60 15.70 2.13
N ILE A 128 -14.13 16.83 1.61
CA ILE A 128 -13.52 17.56 0.48
C ILE A 128 -12.15 18.13 0.89
N TRP A 129 -12.07 18.68 2.11
CA TRP A 129 -10.82 19.18 2.67
C TRP A 129 -9.76 18.08 2.75
N LEU A 130 -10.13 16.92 3.29
CA LEU A 130 -9.23 15.77 3.36
C LEU A 130 -8.75 15.35 1.97
N MET A 131 -9.66 15.24 1.02
CA MET A 131 -9.34 14.83 -0.35
C MET A 131 -8.37 15.81 -1.04
N VAL A 132 -8.64 17.12 -0.97
CA VAL A 132 -7.81 18.15 -1.60
C VAL A 132 -6.39 18.15 -1.00
N PHE A 133 -6.27 18.16 0.33
CA PHE A 133 -4.95 18.19 0.98
C PHE A 133 -4.22 16.87 0.87
N PHE A 134 -4.91 15.75 0.82
CA PHE A 134 -4.30 14.46 0.50
C PHE A 134 -3.74 14.41 -0.93
N MET A 135 -4.47 14.91 -1.92
CA MET A 135 -3.97 15.01 -3.30
C MET A 135 -2.70 15.88 -3.36
N LEU A 136 -2.70 17.04 -2.70
CA LEU A 136 -1.51 17.92 -2.64
C LEU A 136 -0.34 17.25 -1.92
N ALA A 137 -0.60 16.52 -0.83
CA ALA A 137 0.41 15.76 -0.11
C ALA A 137 1.01 14.65 -1.00
N ASN A 138 0.18 13.94 -1.76
CA ASN A 138 0.60 12.92 -2.72
C ASN A 138 1.44 13.50 -3.87
N VAL A 139 1.05 14.65 -4.41
CA VAL A 139 1.85 15.39 -5.41
C VAL A 139 3.20 15.77 -4.82
N GLY A 140 3.22 16.28 -3.59
CA GLY A 140 4.45 16.60 -2.85
C GLY A 140 5.35 15.39 -2.67
N LEU A 141 4.80 14.25 -2.20
CA LEU A 141 5.54 13.01 -1.98
C LEU A 141 6.16 12.47 -3.28
N ASN A 142 5.33 12.28 -4.30
CA ASN A 142 5.75 11.67 -5.55
C ASN A 142 6.69 12.56 -6.35
N GLY A 143 6.43 13.87 -6.37
CA GLY A 143 7.30 14.83 -7.02
C GLY A 143 8.66 14.97 -6.33
N ALA A 144 8.68 15.07 -5.01
CA ALA A 144 9.92 15.08 -4.23
C ALA A 144 10.73 13.79 -4.42
N GLY A 145 10.05 12.64 -4.54
CA GLY A 145 10.67 11.34 -4.77
C GLY A 145 11.53 11.28 -6.04
N VAL A 146 11.16 12.01 -7.11
CA VAL A 146 11.98 12.08 -8.34
C VAL A 146 13.34 12.71 -8.05
N PHE A 147 13.35 13.87 -7.42
CA PHE A 147 14.59 14.59 -7.11
C PHE A 147 15.41 13.89 -6.04
N TYR A 148 14.75 13.34 -5.03
CA TYR A 148 15.38 12.52 -4.01
C TYR A 148 16.11 11.31 -4.61
N ASN A 149 15.43 10.53 -5.45
CA ASN A 149 16.05 9.38 -6.11
C ASN A 149 17.18 9.80 -7.05
N ALA A 150 17.05 10.93 -7.73
CA ALA A 150 18.07 11.49 -8.62
C ALA A 150 19.36 11.93 -7.90
N LEU A 151 19.34 12.05 -6.57
CA LEU A 151 20.55 12.28 -5.77
C LEU A 151 21.37 11.02 -5.59
N LEU A 152 20.79 9.81 -5.71
CA LEU A 152 21.47 8.56 -5.43
C LEU A 152 22.79 8.37 -6.20
N PRO A 153 22.88 8.61 -7.53
CA PRO A 153 24.13 8.49 -8.27
C PRO A 153 25.25 9.44 -7.79
N HIS A 154 24.85 10.54 -7.10
CA HIS A 154 25.79 11.53 -6.57
C HIS A 154 26.27 11.22 -5.14
N MET A 155 25.76 10.14 -4.48
CA MET A 155 26.06 9.83 -3.08
C MET A 155 27.30 8.95 -2.88
N GLY A 156 27.81 8.30 -3.92
CA GLY A 156 28.96 7.39 -3.86
C GLY A 156 29.22 6.70 -5.20
N LYS A 157 30.14 5.76 -5.20
CA LYS A 157 30.48 4.95 -6.39
C LYS A 157 29.38 3.93 -6.70
N ASP A 158 29.40 3.38 -7.92
CA ASP A 158 28.43 2.37 -8.37
C ASP A 158 28.33 1.15 -7.45
N ASP A 159 29.47 0.69 -6.92
CA ASP A 159 29.54 -0.45 -6.00
C ASP A 159 28.99 -0.15 -4.59
N GLU A 160 28.85 1.13 -4.23
CA GLU A 160 28.26 1.57 -2.96
C GLU A 160 26.75 1.82 -3.05
N MET A 161 26.17 1.96 -4.25
CA MET A 161 24.77 2.32 -4.44
C MET A 161 23.80 1.34 -3.78
N ASP A 162 24.07 0.03 -3.82
CA ASP A 162 23.26 -0.97 -3.14
C ASP A 162 23.20 -0.72 -1.64
N ARG A 163 24.34 -0.39 -1.02
CA ARG A 163 24.42 -0.08 0.39
C ARG A 163 23.66 1.19 0.73
N ILE A 164 23.84 2.23 -0.06
CA ILE A 164 23.21 3.55 0.17
C ILE A 164 21.71 3.47 -0.01
N SER A 165 21.25 2.85 -1.10
CA SER A 165 19.82 2.70 -1.39
C SER A 165 19.11 1.83 -0.36
N ASN A 166 19.65 0.66 -0.02
CA ASN A 166 19.05 -0.23 0.97
C ASN A 166 19.08 0.36 2.38
N LEU A 167 20.14 1.11 2.75
CA LEU A 167 20.20 1.83 4.02
C LEU A 167 19.07 2.87 4.12
N ALA A 168 18.82 3.61 3.05
CA ALA A 168 17.76 4.60 3.02
C ALA A 168 16.37 3.95 3.16
N PHE A 169 16.09 2.85 2.46
CA PHE A 169 14.86 2.07 2.68
C PHE A 169 14.75 1.49 4.09
N ALA A 170 15.86 0.99 4.66
CA ALA A 170 15.89 0.51 6.04
C ALA A 170 15.50 1.62 7.03
N TYR A 171 16.01 2.84 6.84
CA TYR A 171 15.61 4.02 7.62
C TYR A 171 14.12 4.32 7.42
N GLY A 172 13.60 4.24 6.20
CA GLY A 172 12.19 4.45 5.90
C GLY A 172 11.29 3.48 6.66
N TYR A 173 11.55 2.18 6.56
CA TYR A 173 10.77 1.15 7.26
C TYR A 173 10.81 1.36 8.78
N LEU A 174 11.98 1.64 9.34
CA LEU A 174 12.10 1.86 10.78
C LEU A 174 11.38 3.14 11.23
N GLY A 175 11.56 4.26 10.49
CA GLY A 175 10.92 5.53 10.82
C GLY A 175 9.40 5.48 10.69
N GLY A 176 8.91 4.90 9.59
CA GLY A 176 7.48 4.68 9.37
C GLY A 176 6.87 3.74 10.40
N GLY A 177 7.56 2.62 10.71
CA GLY A 177 7.11 1.65 11.70
C GLY A 177 7.05 2.21 13.12
N ILE A 178 8.03 3.00 13.55
CA ILE A 178 8.02 3.64 14.88
C ILE A 178 6.86 4.62 15.00
N LEU A 179 6.65 5.48 14.01
CA LEU A 179 5.56 6.46 14.08
C LEU A 179 4.19 5.77 14.00
N LEU A 180 4.05 4.77 13.13
CA LEU A 180 2.82 3.98 13.04
C LEU A 180 2.50 3.30 14.38
N LEU A 181 3.50 2.70 15.05
CA LEU A 181 3.30 2.10 16.37
C LEU A 181 2.82 3.13 17.41
N VAL A 182 3.43 4.31 17.45
CA VAL A 182 3.00 5.39 18.34
C VAL A 182 1.56 5.81 18.05
N HIS A 183 1.22 5.99 16.78
CA HIS A 183 -0.13 6.37 16.37
C HIS A 183 -1.16 5.29 16.69
N LEU A 184 -0.81 4.02 16.46
CA LEU A 184 -1.68 2.89 16.82
C LEU A 184 -1.98 2.88 18.33
N ILE A 185 -0.94 2.98 19.16
CA ILE A 185 -1.14 3.05 20.62
C ILE A 185 -2.04 4.24 20.98
N MET A 186 -1.85 5.40 20.37
CA MET A 186 -2.68 6.57 20.62
C MET A 186 -4.15 6.33 20.24
N VAL A 187 -4.41 5.80 19.05
CA VAL A 187 -5.78 5.52 18.56
C VAL A 187 -6.48 4.48 19.43
N MET A 188 -5.76 3.47 19.93
CA MET A 188 -6.32 2.42 20.79
C MET A 188 -6.51 2.84 22.27
N THR A 189 -5.74 3.82 22.76
CA THR A 189 -5.74 4.15 24.19
C THR A 189 -6.30 5.52 24.53
N LEU A 190 -6.39 6.42 23.55
CA LEU A 190 -6.88 7.78 23.76
C LEU A 190 -8.25 7.93 23.11
N THR A 191 -9.13 8.64 23.78
CA THR A 191 -10.49 8.94 23.32
C THR A 191 -10.64 10.41 22.95
N GLY A 192 -11.58 10.72 22.07
CA GLY A 192 -11.95 12.07 21.67
C GLY A 192 -11.55 12.45 20.23
N ASP A 193 -12.29 13.36 19.66
CA ASP A 193 -12.23 13.79 18.24
C ASP A 193 -10.89 14.43 17.83
N TRP A 194 -10.00 14.73 18.78
CA TRP A 194 -8.70 15.33 18.53
C TRP A 194 -7.60 14.30 18.16
N VAL A 195 -7.81 13.01 18.42
CA VAL A 195 -6.79 11.96 18.25
C VAL A 195 -6.39 11.82 16.79
N ILE A 196 -7.37 11.63 15.90
CA ILE A 196 -7.11 11.47 14.46
C ILE A 196 -6.48 12.74 13.84
N PRO A 197 -7.02 13.96 14.08
CA PRO A 197 -6.34 15.19 13.68
C PRO A 197 -4.91 15.30 14.16
N PHE A 198 -4.62 14.89 15.40
CA PHE A 198 -3.25 14.91 15.92
C PHE A 198 -2.33 13.91 15.18
N VAL A 199 -2.80 12.73 14.83
CA VAL A 199 -2.07 11.75 14.00
C VAL A 199 -1.69 12.39 12.65
N MET A 200 -2.60 13.12 12.01
CA MET A 200 -2.32 13.82 10.75
C MET A 200 -1.27 14.93 10.95
N ALA A 201 -1.47 15.80 11.94
CA ALA A 201 -0.55 16.90 12.23
C ALA A 201 0.86 16.41 12.57
N SER A 202 0.97 15.42 13.45
CA SER A 202 2.26 14.86 13.88
C SER A 202 3.01 14.17 12.72
N SER A 203 2.31 13.53 11.81
CA SER A 203 2.90 12.94 10.59
C SER A 203 3.51 14.02 9.68
N GLY A 204 2.81 15.14 9.48
CA GLY A 204 3.33 16.28 8.73
C GLY A 204 4.56 16.93 9.39
N ILE A 205 4.51 17.09 10.72
CA ILE A 205 5.62 17.63 11.51
C ILE A 205 6.82 16.68 11.47
N TRP A 206 6.61 15.37 11.57
CA TRP A 206 7.65 14.35 11.46
C TRP A 206 8.35 14.43 10.10
N TRP A 207 7.57 14.42 9.01
CA TRP A 207 8.13 14.52 7.67
C TRP A 207 8.97 15.78 7.50
N TYR A 208 8.42 16.94 7.84
CA TYR A 208 9.14 18.22 7.75
C TYR A 208 10.43 18.21 8.59
N SER A 209 10.35 17.81 9.87
CA SER A 209 11.44 17.92 10.82
C SER A 209 12.65 17.05 10.44
N PHE A 210 12.41 15.80 10.03
CA PHE A 210 13.49 14.91 9.61
C PHE A 210 14.03 15.22 8.21
N ALA A 211 13.20 15.75 7.30
CA ALA A 211 13.67 16.25 6.01
C ALA A 211 14.66 17.41 6.14
N LEU A 212 14.58 18.21 7.20
CA LEU A 212 15.58 19.26 7.47
C LEU A 212 17.01 18.72 7.61
N LEU A 213 17.18 17.50 8.12
CA LEU A 213 18.49 16.84 8.20
C LEU A 213 19.05 16.56 6.80
N THR A 214 18.19 16.12 5.88
CA THR A 214 18.56 15.93 4.46
C THR A 214 18.97 17.28 3.84
N PHE A 215 18.18 18.31 4.04
CA PHE A 215 18.46 19.64 3.47
C PHE A 215 19.72 20.28 4.02
N LYS A 216 20.15 19.89 5.23
CA LYS A 216 21.36 20.38 5.87
C LYS A 216 22.61 19.61 5.45
N TRP A 217 22.50 18.29 5.27
CA TRP A 217 23.66 17.41 5.11
C TRP A 217 23.93 16.99 3.65
N VAL A 218 22.91 17.03 2.79
CA VAL A 218 23.04 16.67 1.38
C VAL A 218 23.23 17.95 0.56
N PRO A 219 24.39 18.12 -0.10
CA PRO A 219 24.62 19.28 -0.95
C PRO A 219 23.88 19.18 -2.28
N GLU A 220 23.69 20.33 -2.95
CA GLU A 220 23.25 20.34 -4.35
C GLU A 220 24.34 19.75 -5.23
N PRO A 221 24.03 18.73 -6.06
CA PRO A 221 25.03 18.14 -6.96
C PRO A 221 25.65 19.18 -7.91
N PRO A 222 26.95 19.08 -8.18
CA PRO A 222 27.61 20.00 -9.13
C PRO A 222 27.12 19.76 -10.56
N ILE A 223 27.00 20.82 -11.33
CA ILE A 223 26.70 20.80 -12.77
C ILE A 223 27.81 21.57 -13.49
N GLU A 224 28.47 20.95 -14.45
CA GLU A 224 29.59 21.54 -15.16
C GLU A 224 29.15 22.57 -16.22
N ASN A 225 28.00 22.33 -16.87
CA ASN A 225 27.43 23.20 -17.91
C ASN A 225 26.05 23.73 -17.49
N GLU A 226 26.03 24.62 -16.50
CA GLU A 226 24.78 25.21 -16.01
C GLU A 226 24.15 26.14 -17.05
N MET A 227 22.89 25.89 -17.40
CA MET A 227 22.13 26.74 -18.31
C MET A 227 21.61 27.99 -17.58
N PRO A 228 21.52 29.15 -18.25
CA PRO A 228 20.89 30.34 -17.69
C PRO A 228 19.42 30.11 -17.40
N SER A 229 18.83 30.91 -16.51
CA SER A 229 17.41 30.82 -16.17
C SER A 229 16.53 31.12 -17.39
N LEU A 230 15.71 30.15 -17.79
CA LEU A 230 14.72 30.31 -18.84
C LEU A 230 13.35 30.70 -18.23
N GLY A 231 12.54 31.41 -18.99
CA GLY A 231 11.14 31.65 -18.64
C GLY A 231 10.34 30.33 -18.61
N PHE A 232 9.16 30.35 -18.00
CA PHE A 232 8.32 29.15 -17.83
C PHE A 232 8.01 28.43 -19.16
N VAL A 233 7.61 29.20 -20.20
CA VAL A 233 7.27 28.65 -21.53
C VAL A 233 8.49 28.05 -22.22
N ASP A 234 9.66 28.69 -22.12
CA ASP A 234 10.88 28.19 -22.76
C ASP A 234 11.42 26.97 -22.00
N SER A 235 11.30 26.93 -20.67
CA SER A 235 11.60 25.74 -19.88
C SER A 235 10.71 24.54 -20.27
N ALA A 236 9.42 24.76 -20.47
CA ALA A 236 8.50 23.72 -20.89
C ALA A 236 8.82 23.21 -22.32
N LYS A 237 9.14 24.11 -23.25
CA LYS A 237 9.57 23.72 -24.60
C LYS A 237 10.86 22.92 -24.58
N LEU A 238 11.85 23.35 -23.79
CA LEU A 238 13.11 22.63 -23.60
C LEU A 238 12.82 21.22 -23.07
N ALA A 239 12.04 21.11 -21.99
CA ALA A 239 11.69 19.82 -21.39
C ALA A 239 11.06 18.87 -22.42
N ILE A 240 10.09 19.33 -23.19
CA ILE A 240 9.42 18.51 -24.23
C ILE A 240 10.41 18.09 -25.33
N SER A 241 11.30 18.99 -25.77
CA SER A 241 12.29 18.67 -26.80
C SER A 241 13.31 17.65 -26.32
N GLU A 242 13.81 17.78 -25.10
CA GLU A 242 14.76 16.81 -24.51
C GLU A 242 14.08 15.44 -24.24
N LEU A 243 12.84 15.42 -23.76
CA LEU A 243 12.10 14.17 -23.60
C LEU A 243 11.90 13.41 -24.92
N ARG A 244 11.58 14.13 -26.01
CA ARG A 244 11.50 13.53 -27.34
C ARG A 244 12.84 12.97 -27.80
N LYS A 245 13.92 13.68 -27.53
CA LYS A 245 15.27 13.24 -27.82
C LYS A 245 15.60 11.97 -27.04
N THR A 246 15.35 11.94 -25.72
CA THR A 246 15.59 10.77 -24.86
C THR A 246 14.80 9.54 -25.33
N LEU A 247 13.53 9.72 -25.70
CA LEU A 247 12.73 8.64 -26.29
C LEU A 247 13.27 8.21 -27.66
N GLY A 248 13.96 9.07 -28.40
CA GLY A 248 14.67 8.73 -29.63
C GLY A 248 16.01 8.02 -29.41
N GLU A 249 16.58 8.10 -28.21
CA GLU A 249 17.88 7.51 -27.83
C GLU A 249 17.75 6.08 -27.23
N VAL A 250 16.61 5.39 -27.45
CA VAL A 250 16.38 4.02 -26.93
C VAL A 250 17.47 3.04 -27.35
N GLU A 251 18.01 3.15 -28.56
CA GLU A 251 19.11 2.30 -29.01
C GLU A 251 20.40 2.55 -28.23
N LYS A 252 20.68 3.79 -27.89
CA LYS A 252 21.86 4.21 -27.12
C LYS A 252 21.83 3.72 -25.67
N PHE A 253 20.65 3.72 -25.05
CA PHE A 253 20.41 3.27 -23.66
C PHE A 253 19.59 1.98 -23.63
N ARG A 254 19.82 1.09 -24.59
CA ARG A 254 19.01 -0.11 -24.78
C ARG A 254 18.84 -0.92 -23.49
N THR A 255 19.92 -1.14 -22.76
CA THR A 255 19.91 -1.90 -21.50
C THR A 255 19.05 -1.23 -20.45
N LEU A 256 19.14 0.08 -20.30
CA LEU A 256 18.35 0.86 -19.37
C LEU A 256 16.84 0.81 -19.70
N PHE A 257 16.48 0.91 -20.99
CA PHE A 257 15.08 0.81 -21.41
C PHE A 257 14.52 -0.61 -21.23
N ILE A 258 15.31 -1.66 -21.48
CA ILE A 258 14.91 -3.05 -21.17
C ILE A 258 14.69 -3.21 -19.67
N TYR A 259 15.56 -2.62 -18.84
CA TYR A 259 15.38 -2.63 -17.40
C TYR A 259 14.10 -1.89 -16.98
N MET A 260 13.84 -0.70 -17.52
CA MET A 260 12.60 0.04 -17.21
C MET A 260 11.35 -0.76 -17.57
N LEU A 261 11.38 -1.50 -18.67
CA LEU A 261 10.26 -2.37 -19.05
C LEU A 261 10.14 -3.58 -18.11
N ALA A 262 11.24 -4.20 -17.70
CA ALA A 262 11.23 -5.26 -16.69
C ALA A 262 10.73 -4.72 -15.34
N TYR A 263 11.21 -3.54 -14.94
CA TYR A 263 10.79 -2.82 -13.74
C TYR A 263 9.29 -2.53 -13.76
N PHE A 264 8.76 -2.06 -14.88
CA PHE A 264 7.33 -1.80 -15.05
C PHE A 264 6.49 -3.03 -14.67
N PHE A 265 6.82 -4.21 -15.17
CA PHE A 265 6.07 -5.42 -14.85
C PHE A 265 6.24 -5.89 -13.41
N PHE A 266 7.49 -5.97 -12.91
CA PHE A 266 7.66 -6.52 -11.57
C PHE A 266 7.25 -5.55 -10.46
N ILE A 267 7.40 -4.23 -10.66
CA ILE A 267 6.98 -3.25 -9.65
C ILE A 267 5.46 -3.11 -9.59
N ASP A 268 4.78 -3.26 -10.74
CA ASP A 268 3.32 -3.34 -10.79
C ASP A 268 2.81 -4.50 -9.93
N GLY A 269 3.37 -5.69 -10.14
CA GLY A 269 3.01 -6.84 -9.33
C GLY A 269 3.30 -6.65 -7.84
N ILE A 270 4.49 -6.14 -7.47
CA ILE A 270 4.84 -5.89 -6.07
C ILE A 270 3.92 -4.86 -5.43
N ASN A 271 3.67 -3.73 -6.10
CA ASN A 271 2.76 -2.70 -5.61
C ASN A 271 1.33 -3.21 -5.46
N SER A 272 0.89 -4.05 -6.41
CA SER A 272 -0.46 -4.66 -6.39
C SER A 272 -0.62 -5.63 -5.22
N VAL A 273 0.36 -6.51 -4.97
CA VAL A 273 0.32 -7.39 -3.79
C VAL A 273 0.29 -6.57 -2.50
N THR A 274 1.06 -5.48 -2.44
CA THR A 274 1.11 -4.61 -1.26
C THR A 274 -0.20 -3.86 -1.04
N ALA A 275 -0.81 -3.36 -2.12
CA ALA A 275 -2.06 -2.60 -2.05
C ALA A 275 -3.29 -3.49 -1.79
N LEU A 276 -3.34 -4.66 -2.42
CA LEU A 276 -4.49 -5.57 -2.38
C LEU A 276 -4.39 -6.60 -1.25
N GLY A 277 -3.21 -6.76 -0.63
CA GLY A 277 -3.01 -7.75 0.43
C GLY A 277 -3.95 -7.57 1.62
N GLY A 278 -4.22 -6.34 2.03
CA GLY A 278 -5.18 -6.03 3.08
C GLY A 278 -6.62 -6.39 2.68
N VAL A 279 -7.03 -6.00 1.47
CA VAL A 279 -8.37 -6.32 0.94
C VAL A 279 -8.54 -7.84 0.82
N PHE A 280 -7.59 -8.55 0.23
CA PHE A 280 -7.60 -10.02 0.17
C PHE A 280 -7.68 -10.66 1.56
N GLY A 281 -6.93 -10.12 2.53
CA GLY A 281 -6.96 -10.58 3.91
C GLY A 281 -8.34 -10.44 4.54
N SER A 282 -8.97 -9.27 4.44
CA SER A 282 -10.28 -9.03 5.05
C SER A 282 -11.42 -9.72 4.30
N THR A 283 -11.46 -9.67 2.96
CA THR A 283 -12.60 -10.19 2.19
C THR A 283 -12.54 -11.69 1.93
N VAL A 284 -11.34 -12.25 1.68
CA VAL A 284 -11.18 -13.68 1.33
C VAL A 284 -10.80 -14.53 2.53
N LEU A 285 -9.96 -13.99 3.41
CA LEU A 285 -9.45 -14.74 4.55
C LEU A 285 -10.23 -14.41 5.85
N GLY A 286 -11.01 -13.34 5.88
CA GLY A 286 -11.77 -12.93 7.07
C GLY A 286 -10.87 -12.52 8.23
N ILE A 287 -9.74 -11.86 7.98
CA ILE A 287 -8.88 -11.33 9.05
C ILE A 287 -9.49 -10.08 9.68
N THR A 288 -9.28 -9.93 10.97
CA THR A 288 -9.73 -8.76 11.73
C THR A 288 -8.89 -7.52 11.43
N THR A 289 -9.42 -6.35 11.72
CA THR A 289 -8.69 -5.08 11.61
C THR A 289 -7.42 -5.08 12.46
N VAL A 290 -7.49 -5.67 13.66
CA VAL A 290 -6.33 -5.79 14.56
C VAL A 290 -5.23 -6.65 13.93
N ASP A 291 -5.58 -7.82 13.39
CA ASP A 291 -4.62 -8.70 12.71
C ASP A 291 -3.96 -8.01 11.51
N LEU A 292 -4.75 -7.24 10.75
CA LEU A 292 -4.25 -6.45 9.62
C LEU A 292 -3.22 -5.40 10.07
N ILE A 293 -3.55 -4.62 11.09
CA ILE A 293 -2.67 -3.56 11.62
C ILE A 293 -1.38 -4.16 12.21
N VAL A 294 -1.49 -5.24 12.99
CA VAL A 294 -0.34 -5.98 13.53
C VAL A 294 0.56 -6.49 12.41
N THR A 295 -0.04 -7.01 11.33
CA THR A 295 0.71 -7.49 10.18
C THR A 295 1.41 -6.36 9.42
N ILE A 296 0.74 -5.21 9.19
CA ILE A 296 1.37 -4.03 8.56
C ILE A 296 2.56 -3.55 9.39
N LEU A 297 2.41 -3.52 10.71
CA LEU A 297 3.49 -3.14 11.62
C LEU A 297 4.65 -4.15 11.56
N ALA A 298 4.36 -5.46 11.59
CA ALA A 298 5.36 -6.51 11.46
C ALA A 298 6.13 -6.43 10.14
N ILE A 299 5.46 -6.13 9.02
CA ILE A 299 6.09 -5.90 7.72
C ILE A 299 7.18 -4.83 7.83
N GLN A 300 6.92 -3.69 8.48
CA GLN A 300 7.88 -2.60 8.62
C GLN A 300 9.11 -3.04 9.41
N PHE A 301 8.91 -3.71 10.55
CA PHE A 301 10.02 -4.15 11.41
C PHE A 301 10.83 -5.29 10.80
N VAL A 302 10.24 -6.14 9.98
CA VAL A 302 10.95 -7.20 9.24
C VAL A 302 11.66 -6.64 8.01
N ALA A 303 11.06 -5.71 7.29
CA ALA A 303 11.65 -5.10 6.10
C ALA A 303 12.94 -4.32 6.43
N TRP A 304 12.99 -3.67 7.59
CA TRP A 304 14.18 -2.96 8.06
C TRP A 304 15.47 -3.81 8.06
N PRO A 305 15.60 -4.91 8.85
CA PRO A 305 16.80 -5.74 8.84
C PRO A 305 16.98 -6.48 7.51
N SER A 306 15.89 -6.78 6.80
CA SER A 306 15.94 -7.44 5.51
C SER A 306 16.61 -6.58 4.43
N ALA A 307 16.34 -5.27 4.37
CA ALA A 307 17.03 -4.36 3.46
C ALA A 307 18.55 -4.41 3.66
N LEU A 308 19.01 -4.46 4.92
CA LEU A 308 20.42 -4.61 5.24
C LEU A 308 20.99 -6.01 4.90
N MET A 309 20.17 -7.05 5.04
CA MET A 309 20.54 -8.42 4.63
C MET A 309 20.72 -8.50 3.11
N PHE A 310 19.82 -7.91 2.32
CA PHE A 310 19.92 -7.89 0.87
C PHE A 310 21.13 -7.07 0.37
N THR A 311 21.59 -6.06 1.10
CA THR A 311 22.87 -5.38 0.83
C THR A 311 24.05 -6.37 0.87
N ARG A 312 24.08 -7.24 1.90
CA ARG A 312 25.13 -8.27 2.00
C ARG A 312 25.01 -9.33 0.90
N LEU A 313 23.78 -9.67 0.53
CA LEU A 313 23.51 -10.61 -0.57
C LEU A 313 23.96 -10.04 -1.90
N ALA A 314 23.63 -8.77 -2.19
CA ALA A 314 24.07 -8.07 -3.40
C ALA A 314 25.60 -7.96 -3.49
N LYS A 315 26.28 -7.71 -2.36
CA LYS A 315 27.75 -7.72 -2.32
C LYS A 315 28.37 -9.08 -2.65
N LYS A 316 27.69 -10.19 -2.34
CA LYS A 316 28.20 -11.56 -2.59
C LYS A 316 27.85 -12.08 -3.99
N LEU A 317 26.65 -11.80 -4.47
CA LEU A 317 26.09 -12.40 -5.69
C LEU A 317 25.93 -11.41 -6.85
N GLY A 318 26.16 -10.12 -6.60
CA GLY A 318 25.85 -9.02 -7.51
C GLY A 318 24.40 -8.53 -7.38
N THR A 319 24.18 -7.24 -7.66
CA THR A 319 22.89 -6.54 -7.55
C THR A 319 21.78 -7.25 -8.32
N LYS A 320 22.03 -7.59 -9.60
CA LYS A 320 21.07 -8.27 -10.47
C LYS A 320 20.62 -9.61 -9.92
N SER A 321 21.55 -10.43 -9.41
CA SER A 321 21.24 -11.76 -8.87
C SER A 321 20.43 -11.65 -7.56
N ALA A 322 20.81 -10.73 -6.69
CA ALA A 322 20.10 -10.48 -5.44
C ALA A 322 18.66 -9.99 -5.69
N LEU A 323 18.47 -9.08 -6.66
CA LEU A 323 17.14 -8.63 -7.06
C LEU A 323 16.31 -9.78 -7.64
N ASN A 324 16.88 -10.60 -8.51
CA ASN A 324 16.18 -11.77 -9.06
C ASN A 324 15.74 -12.77 -7.98
N ILE A 325 16.57 -13.00 -6.95
CA ILE A 325 16.19 -13.85 -5.81
C ILE A 325 14.95 -13.27 -5.11
N SER A 326 14.92 -11.96 -4.90
CA SER A 326 13.73 -11.30 -4.32
C SER A 326 12.50 -11.44 -5.22
N LEU A 327 12.63 -11.25 -6.55
CA LEU A 327 11.51 -11.38 -7.49
C LEU A 327 10.95 -12.81 -7.54
N VAL A 328 11.83 -13.82 -7.55
CA VAL A 328 11.41 -15.23 -7.44
C VAL A 328 10.71 -15.50 -6.10
N GLY A 329 11.23 -14.91 -5.01
CA GLY A 329 10.58 -14.96 -3.70
C GLY A 329 9.16 -14.39 -3.73
N TRP A 330 8.94 -13.27 -4.40
CA TRP A 330 7.60 -12.68 -4.58
C TRP A 330 6.64 -13.59 -5.35
N VAL A 331 7.11 -14.24 -6.41
CA VAL A 331 6.30 -15.23 -7.14
C VAL A 331 5.92 -16.39 -6.22
N ILE A 332 6.88 -16.93 -5.47
CA ILE A 332 6.63 -18.01 -4.50
C ILE A 332 5.63 -17.55 -3.41
N LEU A 333 5.75 -16.31 -2.94
CA LEU A 333 4.84 -15.72 -1.96
C LEU A 333 3.40 -15.68 -2.46
N CYS A 334 3.18 -15.26 -3.71
CA CYS A 334 1.85 -15.24 -4.32
C CYS A 334 1.25 -16.66 -4.41
N PHE A 335 2.07 -17.67 -4.77
CA PHE A 335 1.63 -19.07 -4.74
C PHE A 335 1.35 -19.56 -3.32
N ALA A 336 2.19 -19.16 -2.34
CA ALA A 336 1.96 -19.53 -0.95
C ALA A 336 0.66 -18.91 -0.39
N ALA A 337 0.30 -17.71 -0.84
CA ALA A 337 -0.95 -17.05 -0.43
C ALA A 337 -2.21 -17.87 -0.77
N LEU A 338 -2.14 -18.74 -1.79
CA LEU A 338 -3.24 -19.66 -2.13
C LEU A 338 -3.50 -20.72 -1.07
N SER A 339 -2.50 -21.04 -0.23
CA SER A 339 -2.61 -22.08 0.80
C SER A 339 -3.30 -21.63 2.08
N PHE A 340 -3.55 -20.33 2.23
CA PHE A 340 -4.14 -19.79 3.44
C PHE A 340 -5.66 -19.94 3.46
N ALA A 341 -6.16 -20.41 4.59
CA ALA A 341 -7.58 -20.62 4.81
C ALA A 341 -7.90 -20.51 6.31
N PRO A 342 -9.02 -19.89 6.70
CA PRO A 342 -9.52 -19.93 8.07
C PRO A 342 -9.78 -21.37 8.51
N LEU A 343 -9.63 -21.64 9.79
CA LEU A 343 -10.02 -22.92 10.37
C LEU A 343 -11.54 -23.09 10.33
N GLU A 344 -12.00 -24.34 10.20
CA GLU A 344 -13.42 -24.64 10.32
C GLU A 344 -13.90 -24.37 11.75
N TYR A 345 -15.09 -23.84 11.87
CA TYR A 345 -15.73 -23.63 13.16
C TYR A 345 -16.09 -24.96 13.80
N SER A 346 -15.82 -25.11 15.07
CA SER A 346 -16.04 -26.35 15.81
C SER A 346 -16.87 -26.18 17.09
N GLN A 347 -17.00 -24.94 17.56
CA GLN A 347 -17.70 -24.62 18.81
C GLN A 347 -18.68 -23.48 18.57
N HIS A 348 -19.74 -23.43 19.37
CA HIS A 348 -20.72 -22.35 19.35
C HIS A 348 -20.08 -20.95 19.39
N SER A 349 -19.05 -20.78 20.23
CA SER A 349 -18.31 -19.53 20.38
C SER A 349 -17.50 -19.08 19.15
N ASP A 350 -17.31 -19.96 18.14
CA ASP A 350 -16.59 -19.62 16.91
C ASP A 350 -17.46 -18.82 15.93
N TYR A 351 -18.80 -18.98 16.02
CA TYR A 351 -19.76 -18.37 15.11
C TYR A 351 -19.94 -16.90 15.40
N GLN A 352 -20.19 -16.10 14.37
CA GLN A 352 -20.32 -14.65 14.46
C GLN A 352 -21.58 -14.20 15.20
N VAL A 353 -22.72 -14.84 14.93
CA VAL A 353 -23.98 -14.62 15.61
C VAL A 353 -24.27 -15.86 16.50
N GLN A 354 -24.37 -15.64 17.80
CA GLN A 354 -24.60 -16.69 18.79
C GLN A 354 -25.94 -16.46 19.49
N LEU A 355 -26.82 -17.46 19.47
CA LEU A 355 -28.12 -17.43 20.15
C LEU A 355 -28.18 -18.53 21.19
N ASP A 356 -28.48 -18.18 22.43
CA ASP A 356 -28.63 -19.07 23.56
C ASP A 356 -30.05 -19.08 24.09
N GLU A 357 -30.64 -20.25 24.30
CA GLU A 357 -31.95 -20.43 24.90
C GLU A 357 -31.88 -20.36 26.43
N ASP A 358 -32.61 -19.42 27.05
CA ASP A 358 -32.95 -19.45 28.48
C ASP A 358 -34.31 -20.11 28.66
N ALA A 359 -34.35 -21.41 28.88
CA ALA A 359 -35.59 -22.18 29.07
C ALA A 359 -36.32 -21.80 30.35
N GLU A 360 -35.63 -21.29 31.38
CA GLU A 360 -36.30 -20.88 32.65
C GLU A 360 -37.08 -19.58 32.46
N ALA A 361 -36.51 -18.63 31.71
CA ALA A 361 -37.17 -17.37 31.40
C ALA A 361 -38.05 -17.44 30.14
N GLY A 362 -37.86 -18.45 29.28
CA GLY A 362 -38.56 -18.62 28.00
C GLY A 362 -38.19 -17.55 26.98
N VAL A 363 -36.93 -17.08 27.02
CA VAL A 363 -36.39 -16.03 26.15
C VAL A 363 -35.10 -16.49 25.48
N TRP A 364 -34.74 -15.81 24.42
CA TRP A 364 -33.47 -16.02 23.70
C TRP A 364 -32.52 -14.85 23.97
N HIS A 365 -31.24 -15.18 24.05
CA HIS A 365 -30.17 -14.22 24.20
C HIS A 365 -29.30 -14.25 22.96
N TYR A 366 -28.92 -13.08 22.45
CA TYR A 366 -28.01 -12.87 21.37
C TYR A 366 -26.68 -12.33 21.91
N THR A 367 -25.59 -12.97 21.54
CA THR A 367 -24.24 -12.49 21.81
C THR A 367 -23.46 -12.44 20.50
N PRO A 368 -23.00 -11.29 20.03
CA PRO A 368 -22.11 -11.22 18.86
C PRO A 368 -20.72 -11.75 19.23
N ASN A 369 -20.04 -12.37 18.29
CA ASN A 369 -18.61 -12.61 18.44
C ASN A 369 -17.87 -11.28 18.30
N ALA A 370 -16.78 -11.07 19.06
CA ALA A 370 -16.00 -9.81 19.04
C ALA A 370 -15.52 -9.42 17.62
N ASN A 371 -15.19 -10.41 16.79
CA ASN A 371 -14.77 -10.15 15.42
C ASN A 371 -15.88 -9.63 14.51
N LEU A 372 -17.15 -9.77 14.88
CA LEU A 372 -18.29 -9.30 14.07
C LEU A 372 -18.28 -7.78 13.90
N ALA A 373 -17.71 -7.03 14.85
CA ALA A 373 -17.52 -5.59 14.75
C ALA A 373 -16.64 -5.19 13.54
N ASP A 374 -15.73 -6.06 13.11
CA ASP A 374 -14.87 -5.86 11.93
C ASP A 374 -15.57 -6.21 10.59
N PHE A 375 -16.78 -6.80 10.65
CA PHE A 375 -17.59 -7.20 9.49
C PHE A 375 -18.94 -6.45 9.49
N PRO A 376 -18.93 -5.13 9.26
CA PRO A 376 -20.18 -4.37 9.21
C PRO A 376 -21.05 -4.86 8.04
N ILE A 377 -22.37 -4.70 8.19
CA ILE A 377 -23.31 -4.92 7.10
C ILE A 377 -22.97 -3.92 5.97
N ALA A 378 -22.94 -4.40 4.73
CA ALA A 378 -22.56 -3.57 3.59
C ALA A 378 -23.54 -2.38 3.45
N GLN A 379 -23.01 -1.17 3.44
CA GLN A 379 -23.76 0.07 3.39
C GLN A 379 -24.04 0.49 1.93
N VAL A 380 -24.68 -0.39 1.18
CA VAL A 380 -25.07 -0.11 -0.21
C VAL A 380 -26.59 0.03 -0.25
N GLU A 381 -27.09 1.20 -0.59
CA GLU A 381 -28.52 1.47 -0.71
C GLU A 381 -29.20 0.46 -1.66
N ASN A 382 -30.26 -0.20 -1.21
CA ASN A 382 -30.92 -1.32 -1.91
C ASN A 382 -29.96 -2.48 -2.24
N GLY A 383 -28.96 -2.72 -1.41
CA GLY A 383 -28.06 -3.87 -1.53
C GLY A 383 -28.59 -5.11 -0.85
N ASP A 384 -28.17 -6.27 -1.32
CA ASP A 384 -28.64 -7.58 -0.84
C ASP A 384 -28.48 -7.77 0.68
N GLU A 385 -27.36 -7.27 1.27
CA GLU A 385 -27.11 -7.37 2.72
C GLU A 385 -28.03 -6.44 3.54
N GLN A 386 -28.37 -5.27 3.03
CA GLN A 386 -29.30 -4.36 3.70
C GLN A 386 -30.73 -4.89 3.67
N ASP A 387 -31.17 -5.41 2.52
CA ASP A 387 -32.46 -6.05 2.39
C ASP A 387 -32.56 -7.29 3.28
N TRP A 388 -31.50 -8.08 3.37
CA TRP A 388 -31.42 -9.23 4.28
C TRP A 388 -31.50 -8.79 5.75
N ALA A 389 -30.75 -7.77 6.17
CA ALA A 389 -30.77 -7.23 7.52
C ALA A 389 -32.15 -6.68 7.90
N LEU A 390 -32.77 -5.91 7.00
CA LEU A 390 -34.11 -5.38 7.17
C LEU A 390 -35.16 -6.50 7.34
N ASN A 391 -35.11 -7.50 6.46
CA ASN A 391 -36.15 -8.52 6.39
C ASN A 391 -36.03 -9.60 7.48
N HIS A 392 -34.83 -9.93 7.93
CA HIS A 392 -34.58 -11.08 8.80
C HIS A 392 -33.99 -10.74 10.17
N LEU A 393 -33.20 -9.66 10.29
CA LEU A 393 -32.42 -9.39 11.49
C LEU A 393 -33.01 -8.26 12.35
N LEU A 394 -33.57 -7.20 11.74
CA LEU A 394 -34.05 -6.03 12.44
C LEU A 394 -35.28 -6.39 13.34
N SER A 395 -36.21 -7.18 12.84
CA SER A 395 -37.41 -7.57 13.60
C SER A 395 -37.07 -8.47 14.80
N VAL A 396 -35.97 -9.18 14.77
CA VAL A 396 -35.48 -10.07 15.84
C VAL A 396 -34.65 -9.29 16.86
N GLY A 397 -34.02 -8.15 16.46
CA GLY A 397 -33.19 -7.32 17.32
C GLY A 397 -31.69 -7.70 17.28
N ILE A 398 -31.25 -8.40 16.23
CA ILE A 398 -29.84 -8.73 15.98
C ILE A 398 -29.10 -7.54 15.35
N VAL A 399 -29.84 -6.69 14.65
CA VAL A 399 -29.32 -5.41 14.11
C VAL A 399 -30.20 -4.27 14.57
N GLU A 400 -29.66 -3.07 14.57
CA GLU A 400 -30.34 -1.82 14.88
C GLU A 400 -30.03 -0.75 13.84
N ILE A 401 -30.85 0.31 13.77
CA ILE A 401 -30.59 1.45 12.89
C ILE A 401 -29.49 2.29 13.51
N ASP A 402 -28.47 2.65 12.73
CA ASP A 402 -27.40 3.51 13.16
C ASP A 402 -27.81 4.99 13.08
N GLU A 403 -28.14 5.58 14.25
CA GLU A 403 -28.58 6.97 14.36
C GLU A 403 -27.52 8.03 14.05
N ASP A 404 -26.24 7.64 13.99
CA ASP A 404 -25.14 8.56 13.69
C ASP A 404 -25.07 9.00 12.23
N TYR A 405 -25.79 8.31 11.33
CA TYR A 405 -25.83 8.62 9.90
C TYR A 405 -27.17 9.26 9.52
N SER A 406 -27.17 10.54 9.12
CA SER A 406 -28.38 11.34 8.98
C SER A 406 -29.20 10.82 7.82
N ASP A 407 -29.73 10.61 7.04
CA ASP A 407 -30.71 10.37 5.98
C ASP A 407 -30.66 8.96 5.31
N ALA A 408 -29.72 8.08 5.66
CA ALA A 408 -29.68 6.71 5.18
C ALA A 408 -30.05 5.74 6.31
N GLU A 409 -31.00 4.83 6.07
CA GLU A 409 -31.23 3.71 6.97
C GLU A 409 -30.03 2.76 6.89
N ILE A 410 -29.06 2.95 7.79
CA ILE A 410 -27.86 2.12 7.91
C ILE A 410 -28.08 1.20 9.09
N TYR A 411 -27.85 -0.09 8.88
CA TYR A 411 -27.96 -1.11 9.91
C TYR A 411 -26.58 -1.43 10.47
N LYS A 412 -26.51 -1.48 11.80
CA LYS A 412 -25.34 -1.96 12.54
C LYS A 412 -25.72 -3.17 13.38
N TRP A 413 -24.75 -4.01 13.70
CA TRP A 413 -24.94 -5.13 14.61
C TRP A 413 -25.30 -4.61 16.00
N ALA A 414 -26.36 -5.13 16.60
CA ALA A 414 -26.67 -4.93 18.00
C ALA A 414 -25.71 -5.73 18.89
N GLY A 415 -25.70 -5.46 20.21
CA GLY A 415 -24.92 -6.23 21.17
C GLY A 415 -23.45 -5.82 21.23
N PHE A 416 -23.13 -4.59 20.91
CA PHE A 416 -21.82 -3.96 21.18
C PHE A 416 -21.99 -2.72 22.05
N ASP A 417 -21.06 -2.52 22.98
CA ASP A 417 -20.98 -1.29 23.78
C ASP A 417 -20.17 -0.19 23.07
N ASP A 418 -20.01 0.96 23.75
CA ASP A 418 -19.27 2.11 23.21
C ASP A 418 -17.78 1.83 22.91
N ASP A 419 -17.21 0.77 23.49
CA ASP A 419 -15.84 0.31 23.28
C ASP A 419 -15.76 -0.82 22.23
N ASN A 420 -16.86 -1.14 21.54
CA ASN A 420 -17.03 -2.28 20.62
C ASN A 420 -16.80 -3.65 21.28
N GLU A 421 -17.03 -3.78 22.58
CA GLU A 421 -16.98 -5.07 23.26
C GLU A 421 -18.35 -5.77 23.20
N PRO A 422 -18.38 -7.10 23.00
CA PRO A 422 -19.62 -7.86 22.92
C PRO A 422 -20.45 -7.80 24.19
N VAL A 423 -21.73 -7.48 24.05
CA VAL A 423 -22.71 -7.47 25.14
C VAL A 423 -23.90 -8.34 24.75
N THR A 424 -24.36 -9.18 25.68
CA THR A 424 -25.53 -10.03 25.46
C THR A 424 -26.81 -9.21 25.45
N VAL A 425 -27.63 -9.38 24.42
CA VAL A 425 -28.92 -8.73 24.21
C VAL A 425 -30.04 -9.77 24.35
N SER A 426 -31.14 -9.44 25.05
CA SER A 426 -32.30 -10.32 25.12
C SER A 426 -33.24 -10.07 23.94
N LEU A 427 -33.50 -11.12 23.17
CA LEU A 427 -34.39 -11.07 21.99
C LEU A 427 -35.86 -11.39 22.31
N GLY A 428 -36.18 -11.70 23.57
CA GLY A 428 -37.51 -12.17 23.97
C GLY A 428 -37.80 -13.61 23.50
N ALA A 429 -39.09 -13.98 23.50
CA ALA A 429 -39.51 -15.32 23.08
C ALA A 429 -39.52 -15.44 21.56
N GLN A 430 -38.89 -16.49 21.05
CA GLN A 430 -38.84 -16.84 19.60
C GLN A 430 -39.56 -18.17 19.38
N THR A 431 -40.21 -18.31 18.24
CA THR A 431 -40.79 -19.61 17.83
C THR A 431 -39.77 -20.41 17.07
N SER A 432 -39.90 -21.75 17.10
CA SER A 432 -38.98 -22.62 16.32
C SER A 432 -39.02 -22.30 14.82
N GLU A 433 -40.20 -21.91 14.29
CA GLU A 433 -40.35 -21.54 12.88
C GLU A 433 -39.54 -20.26 12.54
N ASN A 434 -39.62 -19.24 13.42
CA ASN A 434 -38.83 -18.01 13.24
C ASN A 434 -37.31 -18.26 13.30
N LEU A 435 -36.87 -19.15 14.20
CA LEU A 435 -35.46 -19.50 14.33
C LEU A 435 -34.96 -20.30 13.11
N ASP A 436 -35.74 -21.24 12.61
CA ASP A 436 -35.41 -21.99 11.40
C ASP A 436 -35.33 -21.06 10.18
N GLU A 437 -36.26 -20.09 10.05
CA GLU A 437 -36.21 -19.08 8.99
C GLU A 437 -34.97 -18.19 9.15
N LEU A 438 -34.65 -17.74 10.35
CA LEU A 438 -33.47 -16.94 10.65
C LEU A 438 -32.19 -17.70 10.30
N ILE A 439 -32.02 -18.95 10.75
CA ILE A 439 -30.85 -19.77 10.46
C ILE A 439 -30.69 -19.95 8.95
N ASN A 440 -31.78 -20.26 8.24
CA ASN A 440 -31.74 -20.47 6.80
C ASN A 440 -31.43 -19.18 6.02
N SER A 441 -31.77 -18.01 6.55
CA SER A 441 -31.49 -16.72 5.92
C SER A 441 -29.98 -16.42 5.81
N PHE A 442 -29.13 -17.11 6.59
CA PHE A 442 -27.67 -16.98 6.52
C PHE A 442 -27.06 -17.72 5.34
N GLU A 443 -27.79 -18.61 4.63
CA GLU A 443 -27.24 -19.47 3.57
C GLU A 443 -26.53 -18.67 2.49
N ASP A 444 -27.17 -17.65 1.96
CA ASP A 444 -26.66 -16.83 0.85
C ASP A 444 -25.93 -15.56 1.34
N THR A 445 -25.21 -15.66 2.46
CA THR A 445 -24.47 -14.55 3.06
C THR A 445 -23.00 -14.88 3.29
N ARG A 446 -22.22 -13.88 3.71
CA ARG A 446 -20.85 -14.04 4.20
C ARG A 446 -20.77 -14.16 5.73
N PHE A 447 -21.88 -14.38 6.41
CA PHE A 447 -21.97 -14.46 7.86
C PHE A 447 -22.25 -15.88 8.34
N SER A 448 -22.17 -16.10 9.65
CA SER A 448 -22.39 -17.38 10.28
C SER A 448 -23.21 -17.25 11.57
N ILE A 449 -24.05 -18.25 11.85
CA ILE A 449 -24.91 -18.30 13.03
C ILE A 449 -24.82 -19.65 13.72
N SER A 450 -24.85 -19.66 15.04
CA SER A 450 -25.06 -20.85 15.86
C SER A 450 -26.14 -20.57 16.89
N VAL A 451 -27.06 -21.52 17.03
CA VAL A 451 -28.18 -21.50 17.97
C VAL A 451 -28.04 -22.68 18.93
N ALA A 452 -27.80 -22.39 20.18
CA ALA A 452 -27.68 -23.40 21.25
C ALA A 452 -29.00 -23.52 22.01
N TYR A 453 -29.56 -24.72 22.04
CA TYR A 453 -30.81 -25.03 22.74
C TYR A 453 -30.53 -25.53 24.16
N SER A 454 -31.47 -25.33 25.05
CA SER A 454 -31.38 -25.73 26.46
C SER A 454 -31.28 -27.24 26.67
N ASP A 455 -31.65 -28.07 25.68
CA ASP A 455 -31.49 -29.52 25.70
C ASP A 455 -30.07 -29.98 25.32
N GLY A 456 -29.18 -29.03 25.01
CA GLY A 456 -27.79 -29.30 24.59
C GLY A 456 -27.63 -29.59 23.09
N SER A 457 -28.70 -29.44 22.29
CA SER A 457 -28.58 -29.47 20.84
C SER A 457 -28.15 -28.12 20.28
N GLU A 458 -27.51 -28.13 19.11
CA GLU A 458 -27.08 -26.93 18.39
C GLU A 458 -27.53 -27.00 16.93
N SER A 459 -27.96 -25.87 16.41
CA SER A 459 -28.23 -25.67 14.99
C SER A 459 -27.30 -24.58 14.45
N THR A 460 -26.54 -24.88 13.41
CA THR A 460 -25.52 -24.00 12.90
C THR A 460 -25.65 -23.78 11.39
N LYS A 461 -25.30 -22.59 10.94
CA LYS A 461 -25.21 -22.26 9.52
C LYS A 461 -24.00 -21.37 9.26
N VAL A 462 -23.27 -21.71 8.20
CA VAL A 462 -22.20 -20.88 7.62
C VAL A 462 -22.63 -20.52 6.21
N GLY A 463 -22.64 -19.26 5.89
CA GLY A 463 -23.05 -18.80 4.56
C GLY A 463 -22.08 -19.21 3.45
N VAL A 464 -22.58 -19.23 2.20
CA VAL A 464 -21.76 -19.67 1.03
C VAL A 464 -20.56 -18.77 0.81
N ASP A 465 -20.69 -17.45 1.07
CA ASP A 465 -19.63 -16.48 0.89
C ASP A 465 -18.78 -16.25 2.16
N HIS A 466 -19.00 -17.07 3.20
CA HIS A 466 -18.21 -16.96 4.43
C HIS A 466 -16.77 -17.41 4.20
N PRO A 467 -15.74 -16.72 4.76
CA PRO A 467 -14.32 -17.04 4.56
C PRO A 467 -13.90 -18.46 4.89
N THR A 468 -14.60 -19.15 5.80
CA THR A 468 -14.33 -20.57 6.12
C THR A 468 -14.86 -21.54 5.06
N ASN A 469 -15.81 -21.10 4.22
CA ASN A 469 -16.32 -21.88 3.09
C ASN A 469 -15.41 -21.68 1.87
N LEU A 470 -14.64 -22.71 1.54
CA LEU A 470 -13.59 -22.60 0.51
C LEU A 470 -14.09 -22.87 -0.92
N GLY A 471 -15.36 -23.22 -1.10
CA GLY A 471 -15.90 -23.62 -2.40
C GLY A 471 -15.37 -24.97 -2.90
N ASP A 472 -15.81 -25.33 -4.12
CA ASP A 472 -15.49 -26.62 -4.77
C ASP A 472 -14.64 -26.43 -6.05
N GLY A 473 -14.02 -25.28 -6.24
CA GLY A 473 -13.20 -24.96 -7.41
C GLY A 473 -11.88 -25.74 -7.44
N VAL A 474 -11.28 -25.85 -8.63
CA VAL A 474 -9.99 -26.54 -8.80
C VAL A 474 -8.88 -25.92 -7.95
N ILE A 475 -8.92 -24.59 -7.74
CA ILE A 475 -7.94 -23.85 -6.95
C ILE A 475 -8.20 -24.06 -5.45
N ASP A 476 -9.46 -24.27 -5.04
CA ASP A 476 -9.85 -24.44 -3.65
C ASP A 476 -9.35 -25.76 -3.03
N VAL A 477 -8.94 -26.70 -3.85
CA VAL A 477 -8.24 -27.92 -3.41
C VAL A 477 -6.94 -27.59 -2.67
N ILE A 478 -6.25 -26.49 -3.02
CA ILE A 478 -4.99 -26.08 -2.38
C ILE A 478 -5.24 -25.64 -0.93
N PRO A 479 -6.04 -24.59 -0.65
CA PRO A 479 -6.30 -24.15 0.73
C PRO A 479 -7.01 -25.24 1.55
N SER A 480 -7.92 -26.01 0.98
CA SER A 480 -8.59 -27.13 1.64
C SER A 480 -7.61 -28.21 2.10
N THR A 481 -6.68 -28.62 1.21
CA THR A 481 -5.66 -29.62 1.54
C THR A 481 -4.69 -29.10 2.60
N VAL A 482 -4.26 -27.85 2.51
CA VAL A 482 -3.33 -27.28 3.48
C VAL A 482 -4.02 -27.00 4.82
N ARG A 483 -5.29 -26.57 4.81
CA ARG A 483 -6.09 -26.42 6.03
C ARG A 483 -6.17 -27.74 6.80
N SER A 484 -6.57 -28.82 6.14
CA SER A 484 -6.77 -30.10 6.79
C SER A 484 -5.47 -30.81 7.25
N ASN A 485 -4.34 -30.57 6.55
CA ASN A 485 -3.08 -31.27 6.84
C ASN A 485 -2.05 -30.44 7.60
N VAL A 486 -2.15 -29.11 7.57
CA VAL A 486 -1.16 -28.21 8.19
C VAL A 486 -1.81 -27.29 9.20
N TRP A 487 -2.72 -26.41 8.75
CA TRP A 487 -3.25 -25.35 9.62
C TRP A 487 -4.12 -25.90 10.75
N GLY A 488 -5.04 -26.81 10.46
CA GLY A 488 -5.92 -27.44 11.44
C GLY A 488 -5.16 -28.23 12.51
N PRO A 489 -4.32 -29.22 12.13
CA PRO A 489 -3.54 -29.99 13.10
C PRO A 489 -2.59 -29.15 13.98
N LEU A 490 -2.11 -28.02 13.47
CA LEU A 490 -1.24 -27.11 14.24
C LEU A 490 -2.03 -26.04 15.01
N GLY A 491 -3.35 -25.92 14.80
CA GLY A 491 -4.18 -24.91 15.43
C GLY A 491 -3.77 -23.46 15.07
N ILE A 492 -3.24 -23.24 13.84
CA ILE A 492 -2.75 -21.93 13.42
C ILE A 492 -3.92 -21.11 12.89
N SER A 493 -4.33 -20.09 13.66
CA SER A 493 -5.40 -19.16 13.28
C SER A 493 -5.08 -18.40 11.99
N ILE A 494 -6.10 -17.89 11.31
CA ILE A 494 -5.94 -17.14 10.07
C ILE A 494 -5.13 -15.85 10.26
N GLY A 495 -5.30 -15.15 11.39
CA GLY A 495 -4.49 -13.99 11.72
C GLY A 495 -3.00 -14.31 11.80
N LEU A 496 -2.63 -15.44 12.44
CA LEU A 496 -1.23 -15.88 12.50
C LEU A 496 -0.70 -16.34 11.13
N GLN A 497 -1.53 -17.02 10.31
CA GLN A 497 -1.18 -17.34 8.93
C GLN A 497 -0.86 -16.06 8.14
N PHE A 498 -1.71 -15.06 8.25
CA PHE A 498 -1.54 -13.78 7.56
C PHE A 498 -0.31 -12.99 8.07
N LEU A 499 -0.04 -13.05 9.36
CA LEU A 499 1.18 -12.48 9.95
C LEU A 499 2.45 -13.14 9.37
N ILE A 500 2.46 -14.46 9.20
CA ILE A 500 3.58 -15.20 8.58
C ILE A 500 3.77 -14.73 7.13
N LEU A 501 2.67 -14.60 6.36
CA LEU A 501 2.70 -14.08 5.00
C LEU A 501 3.26 -12.64 4.98
N GLY A 502 2.78 -11.78 5.88
CA GLY A 502 3.26 -10.41 6.02
C GLY A 502 4.75 -10.31 6.35
N CYS A 503 5.26 -11.15 7.26
CA CYS A 503 6.68 -11.22 7.57
C CYS A 503 7.52 -11.66 6.36
N ALA A 504 7.06 -12.65 5.58
CA ALA A 504 7.71 -13.06 4.34
C ALA A 504 7.67 -11.92 3.30
N MET A 505 6.54 -11.23 3.16
CA MET A 505 6.40 -10.04 2.31
C MET A 505 7.37 -8.94 2.73
N GLY A 506 7.46 -8.61 4.02
CA GLY A 506 8.41 -7.62 4.56
C GLY A 506 9.86 -7.97 4.23
N THR A 507 10.21 -9.26 4.32
CA THR A 507 11.54 -9.74 3.93
C THR A 507 11.86 -9.43 2.47
N LEU A 508 10.93 -9.69 1.56
CA LEU A 508 11.11 -9.47 0.13
C LEU A 508 11.04 -7.99 -0.25
N LEU A 509 10.16 -7.23 0.40
CA LEU A 509 9.98 -5.79 0.18
C LEU A 509 11.26 -5.01 0.50
N GLY A 510 11.91 -5.31 1.64
CA GLY A 510 13.17 -4.71 2.02
C GLY A 510 14.29 -4.92 1.00
N GLY A 511 14.28 -6.06 0.29
CA GLY A 511 15.26 -6.37 -0.75
C GLY A 511 14.93 -5.78 -2.12
N SER A 512 13.67 -5.92 -2.56
CA SER A 512 13.29 -5.59 -3.94
C SER A 512 13.36 -4.10 -4.25
N GLN A 513 12.79 -3.25 -3.40
CA GLN A 513 12.70 -1.81 -3.68
C GLN A 513 14.06 -1.12 -3.66
N GLY A 514 14.88 -1.43 -2.66
CA GLY A 514 16.21 -0.84 -2.52
C GLY A 514 17.14 -1.24 -3.66
N LEU A 515 17.16 -2.54 -4.02
CA LEU A 515 17.98 -3.04 -5.12
C LEU A 515 17.47 -2.59 -6.49
N ALA A 516 16.15 -2.50 -6.70
CA ALA A 516 15.60 -1.97 -7.94
C ALA A 516 16.02 -0.53 -8.19
N ARG A 517 15.92 0.34 -7.16
CA ARG A 517 16.37 1.73 -7.24
C ARG A 517 17.90 1.83 -7.46
N SER A 518 18.67 1.02 -6.76
CA SER A 518 20.14 0.97 -6.90
C SER A 518 20.55 0.52 -8.29
N MET A 519 19.98 -0.59 -8.78
CA MET A 519 20.31 -1.12 -10.10
C MET A 519 19.98 -0.12 -11.23
N PHE A 520 18.87 0.60 -11.10
CA PHE A 520 18.55 1.69 -12.02
C PHE A 520 19.60 2.80 -11.94
N GLY A 521 19.93 3.26 -10.73
CA GLY A 521 20.90 4.33 -10.50
C GLY A 521 22.29 4.03 -11.07
N GLN A 522 22.72 2.76 -11.03
CA GLN A 522 24.00 2.31 -11.60
C GLN A 522 24.08 2.38 -13.14
N MET A 523 22.92 2.43 -13.82
CA MET A 523 22.82 2.50 -15.28
C MET A 523 22.43 3.90 -15.78
N VAL A 524 22.22 4.85 -14.88
CA VAL A 524 21.78 6.21 -15.20
C VAL A 524 22.97 7.15 -15.22
N PRO A 525 23.18 7.95 -16.30
CA PRO A 525 24.19 9.00 -16.30
C PRO A 525 23.93 10.02 -15.18
N GLU A 526 24.96 10.35 -14.39
CA GLU A 526 24.84 11.36 -13.31
C GLU A 526 24.36 12.71 -13.84
N THR A 527 24.83 13.10 -15.03
CA THR A 527 24.48 14.37 -15.69
C THR A 527 23.02 14.46 -16.12
N ARG A 528 22.30 13.32 -16.18
CA ARG A 528 20.88 13.23 -16.57
C ARG A 528 20.04 12.47 -15.54
N SER A 529 20.49 12.43 -14.29
CA SER A 529 19.88 11.57 -13.25
C SER A 529 18.43 11.94 -12.95
N ALA A 530 18.07 13.22 -12.85
CA ALA A 530 16.71 13.64 -12.54
C ALA A 530 15.74 13.36 -13.70
N GLU A 531 16.20 13.49 -14.95
CA GLU A 531 15.43 13.12 -16.15
C GLU A 531 15.08 11.63 -16.12
N PHE A 532 16.08 10.75 -15.98
CA PHE A 532 15.84 9.31 -15.99
C PHE A 532 15.08 8.82 -14.75
N PHE A 533 15.33 9.38 -13.57
CA PHE A 533 14.51 9.09 -12.38
C PHE A 533 13.08 9.64 -12.51
N GLY A 534 12.86 10.67 -13.31
CA GLY A 534 11.52 11.11 -13.72
C GLY A 534 10.79 10.03 -14.53
N PHE A 535 11.47 9.40 -15.50
CA PHE A 535 10.92 8.24 -16.22
C PHE A 535 10.71 7.03 -15.32
N PHE A 536 11.66 6.72 -14.44
CA PHE A 536 11.53 5.64 -13.46
C PHE A 536 10.29 5.83 -12.58
N GLY A 537 10.08 7.05 -12.08
CA GLY A 537 8.88 7.41 -11.32
C GLY A 537 7.60 7.30 -12.16
N PHE A 538 7.62 7.75 -13.43
CA PHE A 538 6.51 7.62 -14.36
C PHE A 538 6.13 6.15 -14.58
N PHE A 539 7.09 5.30 -14.94
CA PHE A 539 6.84 3.86 -15.16
C PHE A 539 6.33 3.19 -13.89
N GLY A 540 6.89 3.50 -12.71
CA GLY A 540 6.43 2.94 -11.45
C GLY A 540 5.01 3.35 -11.05
N LYS A 541 4.54 4.52 -11.49
CA LYS A 541 3.17 4.99 -11.20
C LYS A 541 2.15 4.50 -12.22
N VAL A 542 2.51 4.46 -13.50
CA VAL A 542 1.63 3.88 -14.54
C VAL A 542 1.49 2.37 -14.32
N ALA A 543 2.55 1.71 -13.89
CA ALA A 543 2.55 0.31 -13.53
C ALA A 543 1.52 -0.01 -12.43
N ALA A 544 1.43 0.79 -11.38
CA ALA A 544 0.53 0.55 -10.25
C ALA A 544 -0.98 0.49 -10.62
N PHE A 545 -1.33 0.64 -11.88
CA PHE A 545 -2.71 0.57 -12.37
C PHE A 545 -3.07 -0.79 -13.01
N ILE A 546 -2.11 -1.46 -13.67
CA ILE A 546 -2.40 -2.68 -14.45
C ILE A 546 -2.68 -3.87 -13.53
N GLY A 547 -1.90 -4.04 -12.48
CA GLY A 547 -2.04 -5.17 -11.56
C GLY A 547 -3.39 -5.19 -10.84
N PRO A 548 -3.85 -4.10 -10.20
CA PRO A 548 -5.19 -4.04 -9.60
C PRO A 548 -6.32 -4.25 -10.61
N LEU A 549 -6.19 -3.70 -11.83
CA LEU A 549 -7.16 -3.93 -12.89
C LEU A 549 -7.22 -5.43 -13.28
N LEU A 550 -6.06 -6.05 -13.46
CA LEU A 550 -5.96 -7.47 -13.81
C LEU A 550 -6.51 -8.35 -12.68
N TYR A 551 -6.19 -8.03 -11.42
CA TYR A 551 -6.75 -8.68 -10.25
C TYR A 551 -8.28 -8.60 -10.26
N GLY A 552 -8.85 -7.40 -10.41
CA GLY A 552 -10.30 -7.19 -10.41
C GLY A 552 -11.00 -7.96 -11.53
N VAL A 553 -10.47 -7.92 -12.76
CA VAL A 553 -11.03 -8.68 -13.88
C VAL A 553 -11.00 -10.19 -13.61
N MET A 554 -9.87 -10.69 -13.10
CA MET A 554 -9.73 -12.12 -12.81
C MET A 554 -10.59 -12.58 -11.62
N THR A 555 -10.75 -11.71 -10.61
CA THR A 555 -11.66 -11.96 -9.48
C THR A 555 -13.11 -12.08 -9.95
N VAL A 556 -13.57 -11.16 -10.80
CA VAL A 556 -14.95 -11.18 -11.34
C VAL A 556 -15.18 -12.36 -12.29
N MET A 557 -14.18 -12.73 -13.10
CA MET A 557 -14.33 -13.83 -14.07
C MET A 557 -14.20 -15.23 -13.45
N TYR A 558 -13.46 -15.35 -12.37
CA TYR A 558 -13.13 -16.62 -11.74
C TYR A 558 -13.24 -16.57 -10.22
N ASP A 559 -12.19 -16.02 -9.54
CA ASP A 559 -12.05 -16.02 -8.08
C ASP A 559 -10.89 -15.07 -7.68
N SER A 560 -10.93 -14.53 -6.47
CA SER A 560 -9.88 -13.67 -5.89
C SER A 560 -8.51 -14.38 -5.80
N ARG A 561 -8.47 -15.69 -5.63
CA ARG A 561 -7.22 -16.48 -5.65
C ARG A 561 -6.60 -16.51 -7.05
N VAL A 562 -7.43 -16.62 -8.11
CA VAL A 562 -6.98 -16.45 -9.51
C VAL A 562 -6.47 -15.03 -9.74
N GLY A 563 -7.12 -14.04 -9.13
CA GLY A 563 -6.65 -12.66 -9.12
C GLY A 563 -5.21 -12.53 -8.62
N ILE A 564 -4.89 -13.14 -7.47
CA ILE A 564 -3.51 -13.16 -6.92
C ILE A 564 -2.52 -13.83 -7.89
N LEU A 565 -2.91 -14.95 -8.51
CA LEU A 565 -2.06 -15.62 -9.51
C LEU A 565 -1.78 -14.74 -10.72
N SER A 566 -2.73 -13.93 -11.14
CA SER A 566 -2.54 -12.99 -12.26
C SER A 566 -1.47 -11.95 -11.94
N ILE A 567 -1.40 -11.49 -10.70
CA ILE A 567 -0.34 -10.59 -10.21
C ILE A 567 1.02 -11.31 -10.21
N ALA A 568 1.06 -12.57 -9.78
CA ALA A 568 2.30 -13.37 -9.83
C ALA A 568 2.87 -13.46 -11.25
N MET A 569 2.02 -13.54 -12.27
CA MET A 569 2.44 -13.54 -13.68
C MET A 569 3.14 -12.24 -14.09
N LEU A 570 2.69 -11.08 -13.61
CA LEU A 570 3.36 -9.81 -13.87
C LEU A 570 4.77 -9.80 -13.28
N ILE A 571 4.92 -10.23 -12.04
CA ILE A 571 6.25 -10.33 -11.39
C ILE A 571 7.14 -11.32 -12.14
N LEU A 572 6.60 -12.46 -12.56
CA LEU A 572 7.32 -13.48 -13.32
C LEU A 572 7.81 -12.95 -14.68
N ILE A 573 6.95 -12.22 -15.41
CA ILE A 573 7.34 -11.58 -16.67
C ILE A 573 8.50 -10.62 -16.44
N GLY A 574 8.40 -9.75 -15.44
CA GLY A 574 9.48 -8.84 -15.07
C GLY A 574 10.77 -9.59 -14.70
N ALA A 575 10.69 -10.65 -13.88
CA ALA A 575 11.83 -11.47 -13.49
C ALA A 575 12.49 -12.19 -14.69
N VAL A 576 11.70 -12.66 -15.65
CA VAL A 576 12.24 -13.27 -16.89
C VAL A 576 12.93 -12.21 -17.75
N MET A 577 12.32 -11.03 -17.91
CA MET A 577 12.91 -9.93 -18.67
C MET A 577 14.22 -9.43 -18.06
N MET A 578 14.39 -9.52 -16.74
CA MET A 578 15.63 -9.20 -16.05
C MET A 578 16.84 -10.02 -16.58
N ARG A 579 16.62 -11.20 -17.19
CA ARG A 579 17.71 -11.97 -17.80
C ARG A 579 18.35 -11.24 -18.98
N MET A 580 17.56 -10.40 -19.68
CA MET A 580 18.01 -9.63 -20.85
C MET A 580 18.77 -8.34 -20.48
N VAL A 581 18.74 -7.95 -19.21
CA VAL A 581 19.44 -6.74 -18.71
C VAL A 581 20.92 -7.05 -18.51
N ASP A 582 21.79 -6.35 -19.18
CA ASP A 582 23.24 -6.40 -18.96
C ASP A 582 23.67 -5.17 -18.15
N LEU A 583 23.86 -5.36 -16.83
CA LEU A 583 24.19 -4.28 -15.92
C LEU A 583 25.52 -3.61 -16.25
N GLU A 584 26.54 -4.38 -16.66
CA GLU A 584 27.86 -3.84 -16.98
C GLU A 584 27.79 -2.97 -18.26
N GLN A 585 27.08 -3.44 -19.28
CA GLN A 585 26.86 -2.62 -20.48
C GLN A 585 26.09 -1.32 -20.13
N GLY A 586 25.08 -1.41 -19.27
CA GLY A 586 24.31 -0.22 -18.83
C GLY A 586 25.19 0.80 -18.09
N ARG A 587 26.14 0.36 -17.27
CA ARG A 587 27.12 1.22 -16.61
C ARG A 587 28.06 1.89 -17.62
N LEU A 588 28.55 1.14 -18.57
CA LEU A 588 29.41 1.68 -19.64
C LEU A 588 28.70 2.72 -20.48
N ASP A 589 27.43 2.49 -20.83
CA ASP A 589 26.61 3.43 -21.59
C ASP A 589 26.41 4.74 -20.79
N ALA A 590 26.17 4.64 -19.48
CA ALA A 590 26.02 5.80 -18.58
C ALA A 590 27.33 6.60 -18.46
N GLN A 591 28.46 5.94 -18.24
CA GLN A 591 29.78 6.57 -18.12
C GLN A 591 30.20 7.25 -19.44
N ALA A 592 29.92 6.62 -20.59
CA ALA A 592 30.19 7.22 -21.89
C ALA A 592 29.38 8.49 -22.14
N GLU A 593 28.10 8.53 -21.67
CA GLU A 593 27.29 9.73 -21.76
C GLU A 593 27.78 10.85 -20.84
N ASP A 594 28.16 10.51 -19.61
CA ASP A 594 28.71 11.48 -18.66
C ASP A 594 30.02 12.09 -19.15
N ALA A 595 30.94 11.27 -19.72
CA ALA A 595 32.17 11.75 -20.33
C ALA A 595 31.87 12.74 -21.46
N ARG A 596 30.91 12.41 -22.34
CA ARG A 596 30.47 13.28 -23.42
C ARG A 596 29.89 14.61 -22.92
N ASN A 597 29.01 14.55 -21.95
CA ASN A 597 28.35 15.75 -21.40
C ASN A 597 29.33 16.66 -20.63
N ARG A 598 30.38 16.10 -20.07
CA ARG A 598 31.50 16.79 -19.40
C ARG A 598 32.58 17.31 -20.34
N GLY A 599 32.48 17.01 -21.65
CA GLY A 599 33.47 17.45 -22.64
C GLY A 599 34.81 16.72 -22.53
N ILE A 600 34.82 15.55 -21.86
CA ILE A 600 35.98 14.67 -21.75
C ILE A 600 36.02 13.86 -23.06
N HIS A 601 36.77 14.35 -24.04
CA HIS A 601 37.03 13.58 -25.27
C HIS A 601 37.98 12.46 -24.89
N SER A 602 37.59 11.19 -25.15
CA SER A 602 38.57 10.12 -25.26
C SER A 602 39.52 10.53 -26.40
N GLU A 603 40.76 10.89 -26.09
CA GLU A 603 41.78 10.94 -27.11
C GLU A 603 41.85 9.54 -27.74
N ASP A 604 41.58 9.45 -29.04
CA ASP A 604 41.67 8.25 -29.89
C ASP A 604 43.04 7.57 -29.81
#